data_8c5c8caad1eca55b833cb26036614b27
#
_entry.id   8c5c8caad1eca55b833cb26036614b27
#
_cell.length_a   1.000
_cell.length_b   1.000
_cell.length_c   1.000
_cell.angle_alpha   90.00
_cell.angle_beta   90.00
_cell.angle_gamma   90.00
#
_symmetry.space_group_name_H-M   'P 1'
#
loop_
_entity.id
_entity.type
_entity.pdbx_description
1 polymer ?
#
loop_
_entity_poly.entity_id
_entity_poly.type
_entity_poly.pdbx_seq_one_letter_code
_entity_poly.pdbx_strand_id
1 'polypeptide(L)'
;QSSNKTSSKGNSAQTSTVSTATRTKVFQVESYGAKGDGKTDDGPAIAAAINAAKQDSSSKKVVQFKANTTYRVISVPNTSASNRFVMNLANAENITVQGSNTKLLLKAPCRVANVNESTNINIQGFVVDYSPKPFALGTVTEINSAQKYIDFTTTTDLGFSGTQTAPETYFAFRNRDDERRHYFITKMEKKGTGSYRFYFKGTDHFSVVTKGEQFILPVYGSSHNVGGLMTITSTENFEAKNIKIYAAPDFLIGLRKNTGYTKFTNVRIEKDPSSAVKLVAWRDGYHVKDNLSKMTWDNCYIGTIGDDAFNLSSVTCTVDSYNSSSRIINMLPGEDGVTREGLSAGDELVVYNKTSGKLVGEAKIVSTINSSSNVVVKIDRDLAITPGDKVDFYRYNKDYVIKNTYIEGTVRVRSSGTFQNCQFNVFWVNIENDGYYWEGPVPKNITFSKCTFTTPYSKDTAIFNVATNTSNYTAAEYKCKNIVLSGCTFTKGTI
;
A
#
# COMPACT_ATOMS: atom_id res chain seq x y z
N GLN A 1 -25.64 84.30 27.84
CA GLN A 1 -24.33 83.62 27.86
C GLN A 1 -24.38 82.43 26.98
N SER A 2 -23.67 82.44 25.85
CA SER A 2 -23.61 81.45 24.82
C SER A 2 -22.72 80.26 25.23
N SER A 3 -23.16 79.09 24.95
CA SER A 3 -22.29 77.90 24.94
C SER A 3 -22.29 77.22 23.55
N ASN A 4 -21.15 77.30 22.88
CA ASN A 4 -20.85 76.64 21.61
C ASN A 4 -20.85 75.15 21.78
N LYS A 5 -21.64 74.48 20.94
CA LYS A 5 -21.51 72.98 20.68
C LYS A 5 -20.66 72.81 19.44
N THR A 6 -19.46 72.33 19.59
CA THR A 6 -18.61 71.81 18.53
C THR A 6 -19.05 70.38 18.24
N SER A 7 -19.54 70.05 17.01
CA SER A 7 -19.81 68.77 16.50
C SER A 7 -18.55 68.14 15.89
N SER A 8 -18.05 67.09 16.49
CA SER A 8 -16.99 66.22 15.91
C SER A 8 -17.64 65.24 14.95
N LYS A 9 -17.34 65.37 13.64
CA LYS A 9 -17.63 64.35 12.62
C LYS A 9 -16.69 63.15 12.85
N GLY A 10 -17.23 62.06 13.32
CA GLY A 10 -16.53 60.76 13.33
C GLY A 10 -16.42 60.20 11.92
N ASN A 11 -15.22 60.11 11.40
CA ASN A 11 -14.89 59.35 10.20
C ASN A 11 -14.98 57.85 10.57
N SER A 12 -16.05 57.18 10.18
CA SER A 12 -16.11 55.72 10.15
C SER A 12 -15.29 55.23 8.96
N ALA A 13 -14.07 54.75 9.24
CA ALA A 13 -13.30 53.98 8.28
C ALA A 13 -14.05 52.65 8.00
N GLN A 14 -14.63 52.59 6.83
CA GLN A 14 -15.20 51.33 6.28
C GLN A 14 -14.04 50.42 5.95
N THR A 15 -13.75 49.48 6.84
CA THR A 15 -12.86 48.33 6.55
C THR A 15 -13.55 47.46 5.51
N SER A 16 -13.21 47.65 4.24
CA SER A 16 -13.55 46.71 3.19
C SER A 16 -12.84 45.40 3.48
N THR A 17 -13.58 44.42 4.00
CA THR A 17 -13.17 43.03 3.97
C THR A 17 -13.09 42.62 2.50
N VAL A 18 -11.89 42.65 1.95
CA VAL A 18 -11.60 42.02 0.66
C VAL A 18 -11.81 40.51 0.86
N SER A 19 -12.98 40.06 0.44
CA SER A 19 -13.23 38.62 0.24
C SER A 19 -12.21 38.18 -0.82
N THR A 20 -11.13 37.53 -0.39
CA THR A 20 -10.21 36.85 -1.28
C THR A 20 -10.98 35.64 -1.85
N ALA A 21 -11.68 35.87 -2.96
CA ALA A 21 -12.26 34.79 -3.74
C ALA A 21 -11.15 33.77 -4.02
N THR A 22 -11.34 32.55 -3.56
CA THR A 22 -10.37 31.44 -3.69
C THR A 22 -10.14 31.19 -5.18
N ARG A 23 -9.08 31.76 -5.73
CA ARG A 23 -8.77 31.63 -7.16
C ARG A 23 -8.23 30.25 -7.45
N THR A 24 -9.01 29.41 -8.15
CA THR A 24 -8.55 28.14 -8.69
C THR A 24 -7.76 28.38 -9.98
N LYS A 25 -6.55 27.88 -10.06
CA LYS A 25 -5.74 27.88 -11.28
C LYS A 25 -5.68 26.49 -11.89
N VAL A 26 -5.89 26.45 -13.22
CA VAL A 26 -5.92 25.21 -13.99
C VAL A 26 -4.68 25.11 -14.87
N PHE A 27 -4.05 23.95 -14.85
CA PHE A 27 -2.88 23.56 -15.64
C PHE A 27 -3.30 22.42 -16.55
N GLN A 28 -3.63 22.74 -17.80
CA GLN A 28 -3.99 21.73 -18.82
C GLN A 28 -2.73 21.02 -19.28
N VAL A 29 -2.65 19.69 -19.20
CA VAL A 29 -1.44 18.95 -19.61
C VAL A 29 -1.10 19.14 -21.09
N GLU A 30 -2.10 19.36 -21.95
CA GLU A 30 -1.93 19.66 -23.38
C GLU A 30 -1.19 20.98 -23.60
N SER A 31 -1.37 21.97 -22.71
CA SER A 31 -0.64 23.26 -22.78
C SER A 31 0.86 23.08 -22.51
N TYR A 32 1.27 21.94 -21.96
CA TYR A 32 2.67 21.56 -21.74
C TYR A 32 3.19 20.58 -22.79
N GLY A 33 2.39 20.25 -23.79
CA GLY A 33 2.78 19.44 -24.95
C GLY A 33 2.25 18.01 -24.99
N ALA A 34 1.42 17.60 -23.97
CA ALA A 34 0.79 16.28 -24.00
C ALA A 34 -0.13 16.13 -25.22
N LYS A 35 -0.05 14.98 -25.89
CA LYS A 35 -0.83 14.68 -27.09
C LYS A 35 -2.10 13.89 -26.80
N GLY A 36 -2.06 12.97 -25.84
CA GLY A 36 -3.17 12.11 -25.50
C GLY A 36 -3.62 11.18 -26.62
N ASP A 37 -2.70 10.81 -27.52
CA ASP A 37 -2.96 9.95 -28.69
C ASP A 37 -2.69 8.46 -28.41
N GLY A 38 -2.29 8.13 -27.17
CA GLY A 38 -1.94 6.77 -26.73
C GLY A 38 -0.63 6.22 -27.32
N LYS A 39 0.13 7.02 -28.03
CA LYS A 39 1.37 6.63 -28.74
C LYS A 39 2.56 7.50 -28.35
N THR A 40 2.41 8.81 -28.42
CA THR A 40 3.43 9.80 -28.05
C THR A 40 3.75 9.70 -26.57
N ASP A 41 5.02 9.86 -26.19
CA ASP A 41 5.40 9.91 -24.77
C ASP A 41 4.94 11.22 -24.13
N ASP A 42 3.86 11.17 -23.39
CA ASP A 42 3.27 12.30 -22.67
C ASP A 42 3.90 12.52 -21.29
N GLY A 43 4.75 11.61 -20.82
CA GLY A 43 5.37 11.68 -19.48
C GLY A 43 6.06 13.00 -19.20
N PRO A 44 6.92 13.53 -20.08
CA PRO A 44 7.57 14.83 -19.90
C PRO A 44 6.58 15.99 -19.77
N ALA A 45 5.53 16.01 -20.58
CA ALA A 45 4.51 17.07 -20.56
C ALA A 45 3.67 17.04 -19.28
N ILE A 46 3.27 15.86 -18.83
CA ILE A 46 2.54 15.67 -17.56
C ILE A 46 3.42 16.11 -16.40
N ALA A 47 4.68 15.70 -16.36
CA ALA A 47 5.62 16.12 -15.32
C ALA A 47 5.82 17.65 -15.29
N ALA A 48 5.88 18.30 -16.45
CA ALA A 48 5.98 19.75 -16.57
C ALA A 48 4.74 20.47 -16.01
N ALA A 49 3.54 19.99 -16.31
CA ALA A 49 2.28 20.53 -15.76
C ALA A 49 2.22 20.39 -14.24
N ILE A 50 2.60 19.22 -13.69
CA ILE A 50 2.69 18.99 -12.24
C ILE A 50 3.67 19.96 -11.59
N ASN A 51 4.87 20.11 -12.17
CA ASN A 51 5.89 21.02 -11.64
C ASN A 51 5.43 22.49 -11.67
N ALA A 52 4.75 22.92 -12.73
CA ALA A 52 4.17 24.27 -12.83
C ALA A 52 3.11 24.48 -11.74
N ALA A 53 2.24 23.51 -11.50
CA ALA A 53 1.25 23.58 -10.42
C ALA A 53 1.91 23.65 -9.03
N LYS A 54 2.98 22.91 -8.79
CA LYS A 54 3.71 22.94 -7.52
C LYS A 54 4.35 24.30 -7.24
N GLN A 55 4.84 24.99 -8.26
CA GLN A 55 5.51 26.29 -8.14
C GLN A 55 4.53 27.46 -8.06
N ASP A 56 3.26 27.24 -8.37
CA ASP A 56 2.26 28.30 -8.39
C ASP A 56 1.73 28.62 -6.99
N SER A 57 1.55 29.90 -6.70
CA SER A 57 1.11 30.40 -5.39
C SER A 57 -0.40 30.45 -5.20
N SER A 58 -1.20 30.01 -6.19
CA SER A 58 -2.66 29.98 -6.08
C SER A 58 -3.12 29.05 -4.96
N SER A 59 -4.16 29.46 -4.24
CA SER A 59 -4.70 28.70 -3.09
C SER A 59 -5.33 27.36 -3.46
N LYS A 60 -5.79 27.19 -4.72
CA LYS A 60 -6.27 25.94 -5.28
C LYS A 60 -5.71 25.75 -6.69
N LYS A 61 -5.19 24.57 -6.96
CA LYS A 61 -4.57 24.23 -8.24
C LYS A 61 -5.16 22.95 -8.79
N VAL A 62 -5.44 22.92 -10.08
CA VAL A 62 -5.95 21.75 -10.78
C VAL A 62 -5.04 21.42 -11.96
N VAL A 63 -4.41 20.26 -11.94
CA VAL A 63 -3.75 19.69 -13.12
C VAL A 63 -4.79 18.88 -13.87
N GLN A 64 -5.20 19.40 -15.02
CA GLN A 64 -6.34 18.89 -15.77
C GLN A 64 -5.91 18.06 -16.96
N PHE A 65 -6.48 16.88 -17.07
CA PHE A 65 -6.39 15.99 -18.23
C PHE A 65 -7.69 15.99 -19.02
N LYS A 66 -7.58 15.79 -20.32
CA LYS A 66 -8.74 15.66 -21.18
C LYS A 66 -9.50 14.36 -20.90
N ALA A 67 -10.83 14.47 -20.88
CA ALA A 67 -11.70 13.31 -20.63
C ALA A 67 -11.60 12.27 -21.76
N ASN A 68 -11.79 10.98 -21.42
CA ASN A 68 -11.81 9.84 -22.35
C ASN A 68 -10.57 9.77 -23.28
N THR A 69 -9.41 10.18 -22.77
CA THR A 69 -8.19 10.32 -23.54
C THR A 69 -7.13 9.37 -22.99
N THR A 70 -6.28 8.79 -23.84
CA THR A 70 -5.19 7.92 -23.45
C THR A 70 -3.85 8.63 -23.55
N TYR A 71 -3.20 8.83 -22.42
CA TYR A 71 -1.84 9.38 -22.34
C TYR A 71 -0.84 8.24 -22.17
N ARG A 72 0.13 8.19 -23.06
CA ARG A 72 1.23 7.22 -23.02
C ARG A 72 2.35 7.77 -22.14
N VAL A 73 2.85 6.98 -21.19
CA VAL A 73 4.00 7.36 -20.34
C VAL A 73 5.11 6.34 -20.54
N ILE A 74 6.15 6.75 -21.24
CA ILE A 74 7.34 5.92 -21.54
C ILE A 74 8.52 6.34 -20.67
N SER A 75 8.65 7.63 -20.41
CA SER A 75 9.73 8.21 -19.61
C SER A 75 9.22 9.27 -18.65
N VAL A 76 10.01 9.52 -17.62
CA VAL A 76 9.84 10.65 -16.71
C VAL A 76 11.18 11.38 -16.64
N PRO A 77 11.27 12.66 -17.04
CA PRO A 77 12.54 13.37 -17.10
C PRO A 77 13.12 13.62 -15.71
N ASN A 78 14.45 13.74 -15.65
CA ASN A 78 15.20 14.08 -14.44
C ASN A 78 14.94 13.16 -13.24
N THR A 79 14.74 11.87 -13.47
CA THR A 79 14.45 10.90 -12.42
C THR A 79 15.49 9.79 -12.36
N SER A 80 15.79 9.34 -11.14
CA SER A 80 16.55 8.10 -10.92
C SER A 80 15.69 6.87 -11.23
N ALA A 81 16.30 5.69 -11.28
CA ALA A 81 15.57 4.43 -11.46
C ALA A 81 14.50 4.18 -10.40
N SER A 82 14.69 4.70 -9.19
CA SER A 82 13.79 4.57 -8.04
C SER A 82 12.71 5.66 -7.96
N ASN A 83 12.71 6.67 -8.84
CA ASN A 83 11.80 7.81 -8.75
C ASN A 83 11.19 8.16 -10.12
N ARG A 84 10.57 7.19 -10.77
CA ARG A 84 9.93 7.37 -12.09
C ARG A 84 8.42 7.60 -11.97
N PHE A 85 8.02 8.48 -11.08
CA PHE A 85 6.62 8.86 -10.90
C PHE A 85 6.24 10.00 -11.85
N VAL A 86 5.28 9.76 -12.71
CA VAL A 86 4.81 10.79 -13.66
C VAL A 86 4.14 11.95 -12.93
N MET A 87 3.46 11.67 -11.81
CA MET A 87 2.89 12.67 -10.91
C MET A 87 3.76 12.78 -9.65
N ASN A 88 4.90 13.47 -9.75
CA ASN A 88 5.74 13.71 -8.58
C ASN A 88 5.22 14.92 -7.80
N LEU A 89 4.37 14.63 -6.80
CA LEU A 89 3.71 15.60 -5.92
C LEU A 89 4.43 15.76 -4.58
N ALA A 90 5.71 15.42 -4.50
CA ALA A 90 6.49 15.67 -3.28
C ALA A 90 6.58 17.18 -2.97
N ASN A 91 6.40 17.55 -1.68
CA ASN A 91 6.33 18.94 -1.21
C ASN A 91 5.27 19.77 -1.97
N ALA A 92 4.10 19.19 -2.21
CA ALA A 92 3.01 19.83 -2.93
C ALA A 92 1.87 20.22 -1.98
N GLU A 93 1.16 21.31 -2.31
CA GLU A 93 0.05 21.78 -1.49
C GLU A 93 -1.16 22.15 -2.35
N ASN A 94 -2.36 21.75 -1.91
CA ASN A 94 -3.63 22.16 -2.49
C ASN A 94 -3.73 21.88 -3.99
N ILE A 95 -3.32 20.66 -4.41
CA ILE A 95 -3.35 20.23 -5.81
C ILE A 95 -4.38 19.11 -6.00
N THR A 96 -5.24 19.31 -6.99
CA THR A 96 -6.09 18.25 -7.55
C THR A 96 -5.53 17.84 -8.92
N VAL A 97 -5.19 16.57 -9.10
CA VAL A 97 -4.88 15.98 -10.40
C VAL A 97 -6.14 15.30 -10.91
N GLN A 98 -6.69 15.82 -11.98
CA GLN A 98 -8.04 15.47 -12.43
C GLN A 98 -8.07 14.95 -13.86
N GLY A 99 -8.54 13.72 -14.00
CA GLY A 99 -9.04 13.12 -15.25
C GLY A 99 -10.54 12.89 -15.18
N SER A 100 -11.08 12.34 -16.25
CA SER A 100 -12.46 11.83 -16.34
C SER A 100 -12.44 10.65 -17.32
N ASN A 101 -12.43 9.43 -16.80
CA ASN A 101 -12.19 8.21 -17.57
C ASN A 101 -10.91 8.31 -18.45
N THR A 102 -9.90 8.97 -17.90
CA THR A 102 -8.63 9.26 -18.58
C THR A 102 -7.66 8.10 -18.36
N LYS A 103 -7.17 7.50 -19.45
CA LYS A 103 -6.24 6.37 -19.35
C LYS A 103 -4.79 6.84 -19.29
N LEU A 104 -4.07 6.37 -18.28
CA LEU A 104 -2.61 6.42 -18.19
C LEU A 104 -2.06 5.06 -18.62
N LEU A 105 -1.44 4.99 -19.78
CA LEU A 105 -0.84 3.78 -20.34
C LEU A 105 0.67 3.83 -20.12
N LEU A 106 1.15 3.22 -19.03
CA LEU A 106 2.53 3.31 -18.60
C LEU A 106 3.39 2.22 -19.25
N LYS A 107 4.68 2.52 -19.40
CA LYS A 107 5.74 1.54 -19.64
C LYS A 107 6.54 1.37 -18.36
N ALA A 108 6.67 0.14 -17.85
CA ALA A 108 7.52 -0.12 -16.71
C ALA A 108 8.97 0.30 -16.98
N PRO A 109 9.70 0.85 -16.00
CA PRO A 109 9.35 1.00 -14.61
C PRO A 109 8.70 2.35 -14.23
N CYS A 110 8.04 3.07 -15.16
CA CYS A 110 7.30 4.28 -14.80
C CYS A 110 6.16 3.95 -13.83
N ARG A 111 5.90 4.86 -12.89
CA ARG A 111 4.90 4.75 -11.83
C ARG A 111 3.97 5.95 -11.84
N VAL A 112 2.81 5.89 -11.15
CA VAL A 112 1.78 6.91 -11.22
C VAL A 112 2.10 8.11 -10.34
N ALA A 113 2.11 7.96 -9.02
CA ALA A 113 2.19 9.10 -8.13
C ALA A 113 3.11 8.89 -6.92
N ASN A 114 3.93 9.91 -6.65
CA ASN A 114 4.63 10.07 -5.39
C ASN A 114 4.07 11.31 -4.68
N VAL A 115 3.41 11.08 -3.54
CA VAL A 115 2.89 12.13 -2.68
C VAL A 115 3.64 12.05 -1.36
N ASN A 116 4.62 12.92 -1.18
CA ASN A 116 5.48 12.91 0.00
C ASN A 116 5.59 14.30 0.61
N GLU A 117 5.49 14.41 1.92
CA GLU A 117 5.58 15.68 2.65
C GLU A 117 4.67 16.78 2.06
N SER A 118 3.41 16.41 1.82
CA SER A 118 2.44 17.20 1.06
C SER A 118 1.17 17.44 1.84
N THR A 119 0.35 18.41 1.40
CA THR A 119 -0.88 18.77 2.09
C THR A 119 -2.02 18.99 1.10
N ASN A 120 -3.21 18.44 1.41
CA ASN A 120 -4.44 18.60 0.61
C ASN A 120 -4.28 18.15 -0.86
N ILE A 121 -3.93 16.90 -1.08
CA ILE A 121 -3.73 16.32 -2.41
C ILE A 121 -4.92 15.44 -2.79
N ASN A 122 -5.43 15.64 -4.01
CA ASN A 122 -6.50 14.83 -4.58
C ASN A 122 -6.09 14.29 -5.95
N ILE A 123 -6.30 12.99 -6.20
CA ILE A 123 -6.07 12.34 -7.50
C ILE A 123 -7.35 11.63 -7.91
N GLN A 124 -7.89 11.95 -9.10
CA GLN A 124 -9.19 11.40 -9.48
C GLN A 124 -9.40 11.18 -10.98
N GLY A 125 -10.23 10.19 -11.32
CA GLY A 125 -10.80 10.00 -12.65
C GLY A 125 -9.89 9.28 -13.64
N PHE A 126 -9.01 8.40 -13.17
CA PHE A 126 -8.02 7.71 -14.01
C PHE A 126 -8.30 6.21 -14.19
N VAL A 127 -7.91 5.70 -15.35
CA VAL A 127 -7.72 4.29 -15.64
C VAL A 127 -6.22 4.06 -15.82
N VAL A 128 -5.61 3.21 -15.00
CA VAL A 128 -4.16 2.94 -15.02
C VAL A 128 -3.93 1.56 -15.62
N ASP A 129 -3.02 1.49 -16.58
CA ASP A 129 -2.64 0.25 -17.22
C ASP A 129 -1.18 0.29 -17.70
N TYR A 130 -0.63 -0.87 -18.07
CA TYR A 130 0.72 -1.01 -18.58
C TYR A 130 0.74 -1.61 -20.00
N SER A 131 1.63 -1.08 -20.84
CA SER A 131 1.95 -1.66 -22.13
C SER A 131 3.45 -1.49 -22.43
N PRO A 132 4.21 -2.59 -22.66
CA PRO A 132 3.75 -3.97 -22.47
C PRO A 132 3.37 -4.23 -21.01
N LYS A 133 2.57 -5.27 -20.79
CA LYS A 133 2.24 -5.73 -19.42
C LYS A 133 3.54 -6.13 -18.70
N PRO A 134 3.66 -5.92 -17.36
CA PRO A 134 4.87 -6.29 -16.60
C PRO A 134 4.95 -7.79 -16.30
N PHE A 135 4.03 -8.57 -16.81
CA PHE A 135 3.92 -10.03 -16.67
C PHE A 135 3.44 -10.67 -17.98
N ALA A 136 3.74 -11.94 -18.13
CA ALA A 136 3.40 -12.74 -19.32
C ALA A 136 2.71 -14.05 -18.94
N LEU A 137 1.94 -14.62 -19.86
CA LEU A 137 1.49 -16.00 -19.75
C LEU A 137 2.54 -16.92 -20.36
N GLY A 138 2.94 -17.94 -19.58
CA GLY A 138 3.77 -19.05 -20.05
C GLY A 138 3.03 -20.37 -19.92
N THR A 139 3.12 -21.21 -20.92
CA THR A 139 2.57 -22.56 -20.91
C THR A 139 3.63 -23.56 -20.45
N VAL A 140 3.32 -24.38 -19.49
CA VAL A 140 4.20 -25.44 -18.94
C VAL A 140 4.46 -26.50 -20.01
N THR A 141 5.73 -26.75 -20.35
CA THR A 141 6.14 -27.78 -21.31
C THR A 141 6.87 -28.96 -20.67
N GLU A 142 7.60 -28.71 -19.57
CA GLU A 142 8.30 -29.74 -18.81
C GLU A 142 8.30 -29.41 -17.33
N ILE A 143 8.27 -30.43 -16.48
CA ILE A 143 8.33 -30.35 -15.02
C ILE A 143 9.38 -31.31 -14.54
N ASN A 144 10.38 -30.85 -13.81
CA ASN A 144 11.42 -31.67 -13.20
C ASN A 144 11.56 -31.35 -11.71
N SER A 145 10.91 -32.16 -10.88
CA SER A 145 10.93 -31.94 -9.43
C SER A 145 12.30 -32.28 -8.80
N ALA A 146 13.04 -33.23 -9.36
CA ALA A 146 14.38 -33.57 -8.86
C ALA A 146 15.39 -32.43 -9.04
N GLN A 147 15.33 -31.73 -10.17
CA GLN A 147 16.17 -30.58 -10.48
C GLN A 147 15.51 -29.24 -10.14
N LYS A 148 14.29 -29.26 -9.61
CA LYS A 148 13.52 -28.08 -9.16
C LYS A 148 13.25 -27.05 -10.26
N TYR A 149 12.94 -27.49 -11.50
CA TYR A 149 12.62 -26.56 -12.57
C TYR A 149 11.29 -26.88 -13.29
N ILE A 150 10.76 -25.84 -13.92
CA ILE A 150 9.67 -25.95 -14.88
C ILE A 150 10.10 -25.19 -16.14
N ASP A 151 9.86 -25.82 -17.32
CA ASP A 151 10.05 -25.19 -18.61
C ASP A 151 8.74 -24.60 -19.12
N PHE A 152 8.84 -23.41 -19.70
CA PHE A 152 7.72 -22.65 -20.21
C PHE A 152 7.95 -22.22 -21.67
N THR A 153 6.85 -22.15 -22.42
CA THR A 153 6.81 -21.41 -23.68
C THR A 153 5.91 -20.19 -23.55
N THR A 154 6.30 -19.08 -24.14
CA THR A 154 5.51 -17.83 -24.17
C THR A 154 5.82 -17.04 -25.44
N THR A 155 4.84 -16.27 -25.92
CA THR A 155 5.02 -15.34 -27.05
C THR A 155 5.62 -13.99 -26.61
N THR A 156 5.70 -13.74 -25.32
CA THR A 156 6.26 -12.50 -24.75
C THR A 156 7.75 -12.71 -24.47
N ASP A 157 8.60 -11.77 -24.89
CA ASP A 157 9.98 -11.76 -24.42
C ASP A 157 10.02 -11.37 -22.95
N LEU A 158 10.60 -12.24 -22.12
CA LEU A 158 10.71 -12.04 -20.68
C LEU A 158 11.84 -11.07 -20.28
N GLY A 159 12.48 -10.40 -21.25
CA GLY A 159 13.39 -9.28 -20.99
C GLY A 159 14.80 -9.68 -20.53
N PHE A 160 15.21 -10.94 -20.70
CA PHE A 160 16.58 -11.37 -20.36
C PHE A 160 17.14 -12.36 -21.40
N SER A 161 18.45 -12.53 -21.39
CA SER A 161 19.17 -13.49 -22.24
C SER A 161 20.07 -14.39 -21.41
N GLY A 162 20.36 -15.58 -21.93
CA GLY A 162 21.20 -16.56 -21.24
C GLY A 162 20.62 -17.00 -19.90
N THR A 163 21.48 -17.06 -18.88
CA THR A 163 21.12 -17.46 -17.51
C THR A 163 21.20 -16.26 -16.57
N GLN A 164 20.18 -16.10 -15.74
CA GLN A 164 20.09 -15.03 -14.72
C GLN A 164 19.80 -15.63 -13.35
N THR A 165 20.48 -15.15 -12.32
CA THR A 165 20.03 -15.35 -10.94
C THR A 165 18.78 -14.50 -10.72
N ALA A 166 17.71 -15.08 -10.21
CA ALA A 166 16.51 -14.31 -9.90
C ALA A 166 16.79 -13.37 -8.72
N PRO A 167 16.30 -12.12 -8.76
CA PRO A 167 16.29 -11.26 -7.59
C PRO A 167 15.56 -11.93 -6.42
N GLU A 168 15.93 -11.59 -5.20
CA GLU A 168 15.15 -11.97 -4.01
C GLU A 168 13.69 -11.54 -4.20
N THR A 169 12.74 -12.33 -3.74
CA THR A 169 11.31 -12.09 -3.90
C THR A 169 10.75 -12.24 -5.32
N TYR A 170 11.52 -12.75 -6.28
CA TYR A 170 11.00 -13.11 -7.60
C TYR A 170 10.18 -14.40 -7.50
N PHE A 171 8.96 -14.37 -7.99
CA PHE A 171 8.07 -15.53 -8.00
C PHE A 171 7.12 -15.52 -9.21
N ALA A 172 6.55 -16.68 -9.50
CA ALA A 172 5.52 -16.89 -10.50
C ALA A 172 4.24 -17.36 -9.83
N PHE A 173 3.12 -17.34 -10.58
CA PHE A 173 1.84 -17.86 -10.14
C PHE A 173 1.26 -18.81 -11.19
N ARG A 174 0.49 -19.80 -10.77
CA ARG A 174 -0.44 -20.47 -11.67
C ARG A 174 -1.54 -19.48 -12.07
N ASN A 175 -1.92 -19.44 -13.35
CA ASN A 175 -2.96 -18.53 -13.84
C ASN A 175 -4.37 -19.06 -13.50
N ARG A 176 -4.70 -19.10 -12.21
CA ARG A 176 -5.93 -19.67 -11.65
C ARG A 176 -6.63 -18.66 -10.74
N ASP A 177 -7.94 -18.83 -10.56
CA ASP A 177 -8.71 -18.00 -9.61
C ASP A 177 -8.74 -18.61 -8.20
N ASP A 178 -8.47 -19.93 -8.09
CA ASP A 178 -8.55 -20.70 -6.84
C ASP A 178 -7.21 -20.93 -6.13
N GLU A 179 -6.15 -20.23 -6.56
CA GLU A 179 -4.82 -20.35 -5.97
C GLU A 179 -4.02 -19.05 -6.14
N ARG A 180 -3.30 -18.65 -5.11
CA ARG A 180 -2.33 -17.52 -5.10
C ARG A 180 -1.04 -17.92 -4.40
N ARG A 181 -0.54 -19.11 -4.73
CA ARG A 181 0.69 -19.62 -4.16
C ARG A 181 1.89 -19.02 -4.88
N HIS A 182 2.87 -18.52 -4.10
CA HIS A 182 4.13 -18.02 -4.60
C HIS A 182 5.07 -19.15 -5.00
N TYR A 183 5.41 -19.25 -6.28
CA TYR A 183 6.46 -20.13 -6.77
C TYR A 183 7.75 -19.32 -6.83
N PHE A 184 8.55 -19.33 -5.75
CA PHE A 184 9.77 -18.51 -5.63
C PHE A 184 10.84 -18.99 -6.60
N ILE A 185 11.25 -18.09 -7.50
CA ILE A 185 12.23 -18.33 -8.55
C ILE A 185 13.63 -18.05 -7.99
N THR A 186 14.57 -18.96 -8.22
CA THR A 186 15.98 -18.79 -7.83
C THR A 186 16.88 -18.49 -9.02
N LYS A 187 16.56 -19.06 -10.19
CA LYS A 187 17.33 -18.91 -11.43
C LYS A 187 16.39 -18.99 -12.63
N MET A 188 16.74 -18.25 -13.69
CA MET A 188 16.01 -18.20 -14.95
C MET A 188 16.98 -18.43 -16.12
N GLU A 189 16.58 -19.23 -17.10
CA GLU A 189 17.34 -19.51 -18.32
C GLU A 189 16.48 -19.29 -19.57
N LYS A 190 17.00 -18.55 -20.56
CA LYS A 190 16.42 -18.47 -21.90
C LYS A 190 17.00 -19.61 -22.72
N LYS A 191 16.18 -20.59 -23.02
CA LYS A 191 16.57 -21.82 -23.78
C LYS A 191 16.56 -21.59 -25.28
N GLY A 192 15.76 -20.62 -25.75
CA GLY A 192 15.56 -20.28 -27.16
C GLY A 192 14.48 -19.21 -27.30
N THR A 193 14.11 -18.89 -28.52
CA THR A 193 13.02 -17.92 -28.76
C THR A 193 11.72 -18.43 -28.14
N GLY A 194 11.17 -17.66 -27.21
CA GLY A 194 9.92 -17.99 -26.52
C GLY A 194 10.00 -19.21 -25.60
N SER A 195 11.18 -19.72 -25.30
CA SER A 195 11.38 -20.92 -24.45
C SER A 195 12.28 -20.58 -23.26
N TYR A 196 11.80 -20.86 -22.07
CA TYR A 196 12.42 -20.46 -20.80
C TYR A 196 12.38 -21.57 -19.78
N ARG A 197 13.40 -21.67 -18.92
CA ARG A 197 13.47 -22.55 -17.76
C ARG A 197 13.58 -21.73 -16.48
N PHE A 198 12.69 -22.00 -15.52
CA PHE A 198 12.73 -21.37 -14.21
C PHE A 198 12.99 -22.41 -13.13
N TYR A 199 13.97 -22.16 -12.27
CA TYR A 199 14.29 -22.97 -11.11
C TYR A 199 13.66 -22.37 -9.86
N PHE A 200 13.15 -23.21 -8.97
CA PHE A 200 12.36 -22.78 -7.82
C PHE A 200 13.00 -23.18 -6.50
N LYS A 201 12.69 -22.43 -5.44
CA LYS A 201 13.25 -22.62 -4.09
C LYS A 201 12.81 -23.97 -3.47
N GLY A 202 11.62 -24.43 -3.78
CA GLY A 202 11.03 -25.66 -3.25
C GLY A 202 10.34 -26.48 -4.32
N THR A 203 9.89 -27.67 -3.97
CA THR A 203 9.16 -28.60 -4.86
C THR A 203 7.80 -29.00 -4.33
N ASP A 204 7.42 -28.53 -3.16
CA ASP A 204 6.21 -28.95 -2.42
C ASP A 204 4.92 -28.80 -3.24
N HIS A 205 4.98 -28.00 -4.30
CA HIS A 205 3.83 -27.65 -5.13
C HIS A 205 3.91 -28.23 -6.56
N PHE A 206 5.00 -28.90 -6.92
CA PHE A 206 5.19 -29.42 -8.27
C PHE A 206 4.22 -30.56 -8.58
N SER A 207 3.80 -31.32 -7.57
CA SER A 207 2.85 -32.42 -7.72
C SER A 207 1.46 -32.01 -8.23
N VAL A 208 1.11 -30.74 -8.10
CA VAL A 208 -0.18 -30.20 -8.56
C VAL A 208 -0.08 -29.46 -9.88
N VAL A 209 1.14 -29.27 -10.41
CA VAL A 209 1.37 -28.60 -11.70
C VAL A 209 1.32 -29.63 -12.82
N THR A 210 0.69 -29.29 -13.93
CA THR A 210 0.56 -30.18 -15.09
C THR A 210 1.08 -29.53 -16.37
N LYS A 211 1.57 -30.37 -17.33
CA LYS A 211 1.92 -29.88 -18.66
C LYS A 211 0.70 -29.28 -19.35
N GLY A 212 0.92 -28.18 -20.09
CA GLY A 212 -0.15 -27.41 -20.74
C GLY A 212 -0.81 -26.37 -19.85
N GLU A 213 -0.56 -26.40 -18.54
CA GLU A 213 -1.07 -25.40 -17.62
C GLU A 213 -0.40 -24.03 -17.86
N GLN A 214 -1.13 -22.96 -17.59
CA GLN A 214 -0.62 -21.59 -17.72
C GLN A 214 -0.12 -21.06 -16.38
N PHE A 215 1.04 -20.40 -16.46
CA PHE A 215 1.62 -19.61 -15.39
C PHE A 215 1.70 -18.13 -15.78
N ILE A 216 1.60 -17.27 -14.79
CA ILE A 216 1.92 -15.86 -14.88
C ILE A 216 3.38 -15.72 -14.52
N LEU A 217 4.18 -15.27 -15.49
CA LEU A 217 5.63 -15.16 -15.38
C LEU A 217 6.05 -13.69 -15.27
N PRO A 218 7.04 -13.36 -14.43
CA PRO A 218 7.58 -12.01 -14.36
C PRO A 218 8.34 -11.66 -15.64
N VAL A 219 8.20 -10.41 -16.10
CA VAL A 219 9.05 -9.82 -17.13
C VAL A 219 10.23 -9.13 -16.43
N TYR A 220 11.45 -9.59 -16.69
CA TYR A 220 12.67 -9.10 -16.04
C TYR A 220 12.86 -7.59 -16.21
N GLY A 221 13.19 -6.89 -15.12
CA GLY A 221 13.33 -5.43 -15.12
C GLY A 221 12.01 -4.64 -15.23
N SER A 222 10.89 -5.32 -15.42
CA SER A 222 9.56 -4.69 -15.51
C SER A 222 8.57 -5.18 -14.44
N SER A 223 8.96 -6.17 -13.63
CA SER A 223 8.19 -6.68 -12.51
C SER A 223 9.08 -6.86 -11.30
N HIS A 224 8.52 -6.86 -10.10
CA HIS A 224 9.21 -6.93 -8.81
C HIS A 224 10.25 -5.81 -8.60
N ASN A 225 10.51 -5.44 -7.36
CA ASN A 225 11.50 -4.43 -6.96
C ASN A 225 11.43 -3.09 -7.73
N VAL A 226 10.29 -2.80 -8.34
CA VAL A 226 10.04 -1.53 -9.03
C VAL A 226 9.48 -0.50 -8.05
N GLY A 227 8.92 -0.98 -6.95
CA GLY A 227 8.28 -0.18 -5.91
C GLY A 227 6.80 0.14 -6.18
N GLY A 228 6.15 0.77 -5.23
CA GLY A 228 4.70 1.03 -5.29
C GLY A 228 4.27 1.89 -6.48
N LEU A 229 3.15 1.53 -7.10
CA LEU A 229 2.54 2.30 -8.18
C LEU A 229 2.19 3.72 -7.74
N MET A 230 1.66 3.84 -6.52
CA MET A 230 1.40 5.10 -5.83
C MET A 230 1.98 5.01 -4.42
N THR A 231 2.74 6.01 -4.01
CA THR A 231 3.25 6.14 -2.63
C THR A 231 2.76 7.43 -2.01
N ILE A 232 2.11 7.32 -0.86
CA ILE A 232 1.60 8.45 -0.09
C ILE A 232 2.27 8.39 1.29
N THR A 233 3.18 9.32 1.53
CA THR A 233 4.04 9.31 2.72
C THR A 233 4.06 10.69 3.37
N SER A 234 4.00 10.75 4.69
CA SER A 234 4.11 12.00 5.47
C SER A 234 3.20 13.14 4.93
N THR A 235 2.03 12.76 4.44
CA THR A 235 1.10 13.67 3.76
C THR A 235 -0.12 13.93 4.65
N GLU A 236 -0.50 15.19 4.76
CA GLU A 236 -1.71 15.61 5.45
C GLU A 236 -2.86 15.77 4.44
N ASN A 237 -3.97 15.08 4.67
CA ASN A 237 -5.18 15.15 3.84
C ASN A 237 -4.95 14.69 2.39
N PHE A 238 -5.05 13.38 2.19
CA PHE A 238 -5.00 12.76 0.87
C PHE A 238 -6.37 12.18 0.49
N GLU A 239 -6.76 12.34 -0.77
CA GLU A 239 -7.93 11.68 -1.35
C GLU A 239 -7.63 11.11 -2.73
N ALA A 240 -8.04 9.86 -2.97
CA ALA A 240 -8.09 9.23 -4.29
C ALA A 240 -9.50 8.76 -4.60
N LYS A 241 -10.02 9.10 -5.79
CA LYS A 241 -11.38 8.68 -6.15
C LYS A 241 -11.56 8.40 -7.64
N ASN A 242 -12.49 7.47 -7.94
CA ASN A 242 -12.82 7.11 -9.32
C ASN A 242 -11.56 6.68 -10.10
N ILE A 243 -10.75 5.81 -9.51
CA ILE A 243 -9.54 5.28 -10.12
C ILE A 243 -9.74 3.78 -10.39
N LYS A 244 -9.31 3.34 -11.56
CA LYS A 244 -9.31 1.95 -11.97
C LYS A 244 -7.87 1.53 -12.30
N ILE A 245 -7.42 0.40 -11.77
CA ILE A 245 -6.06 -0.10 -11.97
C ILE A 245 -6.14 -1.52 -12.52
N TYR A 246 -5.61 -1.73 -13.73
CA TYR A 246 -5.62 -3.01 -14.43
C TYR A 246 -4.29 -3.76 -14.37
N ALA A 247 -3.21 -3.07 -14.11
CA ALA A 247 -1.90 -3.70 -13.95
C ALA A 247 -0.95 -2.84 -13.11
N ALA A 248 -0.09 -3.50 -12.35
CA ALA A 248 1.05 -2.88 -11.68
C ALA A 248 2.22 -3.87 -11.57
N PRO A 249 3.47 -3.40 -11.71
CA PRO A 249 4.63 -4.28 -11.71
C PRO A 249 5.04 -4.81 -10.32
N ASP A 250 4.56 -4.21 -9.23
CA ASP A 250 4.98 -4.54 -7.87
C ASP A 250 3.84 -4.21 -6.87
N PHE A 251 4.11 -3.53 -5.76
CA PHE A 251 3.08 -2.99 -4.87
C PHE A 251 2.19 -1.97 -5.57
N LEU A 252 0.93 -1.92 -5.18
CA LEU A 252 0.00 -0.94 -5.73
C LEU A 252 0.06 0.39 -4.96
N ILE A 253 -0.47 0.43 -3.75
CA ILE A 253 -0.62 1.66 -2.99
C ILE A 253 0.06 1.51 -1.64
N GLY A 254 1.13 2.26 -1.44
CA GLY A 254 1.85 2.35 -0.17
C GLY A 254 1.40 3.57 0.62
N LEU A 255 1.01 3.37 1.89
CA LEU A 255 0.61 4.42 2.82
C LEU A 255 1.53 4.41 4.03
N ARG A 256 2.17 5.55 4.34
CA ARG A 256 3.07 5.64 5.49
C ARG A 256 3.05 7.03 6.13
N LYS A 257 2.97 7.10 7.46
CA LYS A 257 3.10 8.33 8.26
C LYS A 257 2.16 9.49 7.86
N ASN A 258 1.04 9.20 7.22
CA ASN A 258 0.09 10.22 6.82
C ASN A 258 -0.70 10.73 8.02
N THR A 259 -1.16 11.98 7.96
CA THR A 259 -1.93 12.66 9.01
C THR A 259 -3.25 13.20 8.46
N GLY A 260 -4.08 13.82 9.31
CA GLY A 260 -5.39 14.30 8.91
C GLY A 260 -6.30 13.17 8.43
N TYR A 261 -6.63 13.13 7.15
CA TYR A 261 -7.39 12.03 6.54
C TYR A 261 -6.67 11.44 5.32
N THR A 262 -6.93 10.15 5.08
CA THR A 262 -6.55 9.44 3.86
C THR A 262 -7.77 8.69 3.35
N LYS A 263 -8.30 9.08 2.19
CA LYS A 263 -9.57 8.57 1.66
C LYS A 263 -9.41 7.94 0.28
N PHE A 264 -10.04 6.79 0.13
CA PHE A 264 -10.19 6.10 -1.15
C PHE A 264 -11.68 5.88 -1.41
N THR A 265 -12.20 6.44 -2.50
CA THR A 265 -13.61 6.31 -2.87
C THR A 265 -13.73 5.80 -4.30
N ASN A 266 -14.42 4.69 -4.49
CA ASN A 266 -14.58 4.07 -5.81
C ASN A 266 -13.21 3.86 -6.51
N VAL A 267 -12.23 3.29 -5.76
CA VAL A 267 -10.96 2.84 -6.30
C VAL A 267 -11.07 1.35 -6.58
N ARG A 268 -10.83 0.95 -7.83
CA ARG A 268 -11.00 -0.41 -8.31
C ARG A 268 -9.67 -0.97 -8.78
N ILE A 269 -9.16 -1.93 -8.05
CA ILE A 269 -8.01 -2.75 -8.40
C ILE A 269 -8.59 -4.05 -8.95
N GLU A 270 -8.65 -4.18 -10.26
CA GLU A 270 -9.35 -5.27 -10.92
C GLU A 270 -8.63 -5.70 -12.20
N LYS A 271 -8.73 -6.98 -12.55
CA LYS A 271 -8.12 -7.48 -13.79
C LYS A 271 -8.74 -6.78 -15.02
N ASP A 272 -7.89 -6.55 -16.01
CA ASP A 272 -8.33 -6.07 -17.31
C ASP A 272 -9.29 -7.12 -17.94
N PRO A 273 -10.55 -6.77 -18.23
CA PRO A 273 -11.53 -7.72 -18.76
C PRO A 273 -11.14 -8.28 -20.13
N SER A 274 -10.25 -7.61 -20.87
CA SER A 274 -9.72 -8.07 -22.16
C SER A 274 -8.50 -9.00 -22.04
N SER A 275 -7.96 -9.18 -20.82
CA SER A 275 -6.75 -9.98 -20.56
C SER A 275 -7.09 -11.38 -20.03
N ALA A 276 -6.39 -12.40 -20.54
CA ALA A 276 -6.41 -13.73 -19.99
C ALA A 276 -5.62 -13.88 -18.67
N VAL A 277 -4.81 -12.86 -18.32
CA VAL A 277 -4.00 -12.89 -17.10
C VAL A 277 -4.87 -12.60 -15.89
N LYS A 278 -4.79 -13.48 -14.89
CA LYS A 278 -5.57 -13.40 -13.64
C LYS A 278 -4.76 -12.77 -12.50
N LEU A 279 -4.05 -11.69 -12.80
CA LEU A 279 -3.24 -10.94 -11.85
C LEU A 279 -3.23 -9.45 -12.21
N VAL A 280 -3.36 -8.59 -11.21
CA VAL A 280 -3.21 -7.15 -11.33
C VAL A 280 -1.84 -6.69 -10.86
N ALA A 281 -1.37 -7.23 -9.74
CA ALA A 281 -0.08 -6.87 -9.16
C ALA A 281 0.58 -8.07 -8.49
N TRP A 282 1.92 -8.07 -8.46
CA TRP A 282 2.71 -9.11 -7.82
C TRP A 282 2.62 -9.09 -6.29
N ARG A 283 2.52 -7.92 -5.70
CA ARG A 283 2.57 -7.67 -4.27
C ARG A 283 1.25 -7.05 -3.79
N ASP A 284 1.27 -6.42 -2.62
CA ASP A 284 0.10 -5.92 -1.93
C ASP A 284 -0.73 -4.91 -2.73
N GLY A 285 -2.03 -4.96 -2.54
CA GLY A 285 -2.97 -3.95 -2.99
C GLY A 285 -2.79 -2.65 -2.21
N TYR A 286 -2.98 -2.71 -0.90
CA TYR A 286 -2.70 -1.62 0.03
C TYR A 286 -1.69 -2.07 1.08
N HIS A 287 -0.50 -1.48 1.02
CA HIS A 287 0.56 -1.68 2.01
C HIS A 287 0.58 -0.52 2.99
N VAL A 288 -0.03 -0.72 4.17
CA VAL A 288 -0.35 0.35 5.12
C VAL A 288 0.50 0.22 6.36
N LYS A 289 1.46 1.14 6.53
CA LYS A 289 2.42 1.14 7.63
C LYS A 289 2.44 2.48 8.36
N ASP A 290 2.29 2.43 9.68
CA ASP A 290 2.56 3.56 10.59
C ASP A 290 1.81 4.86 10.28
N ASN A 291 0.55 4.80 9.83
CA ASN A 291 -0.26 5.99 9.57
C ASN A 291 -0.90 6.54 10.83
N LEU A 292 -1.03 7.86 10.87
CA LEU A 292 -1.73 8.62 11.91
C LEU A 292 -3.02 9.25 11.39
N SER A 293 -3.27 9.16 10.07
CA SER A 293 -4.46 9.70 9.43
C SER A 293 -5.71 8.87 9.75
N LYS A 294 -6.87 9.51 9.67
CA LYS A 294 -8.17 8.82 9.62
C LYS A 294 -8.33 8.20 8.24
N MET A 295 -8.14 6.89 8.13
CA MET A 295 -8.17 6.18 6.86
C MET A 295 -9.57 5.66 6.56
N THR A 296 -10.05 5.87 5.32
CA THR A 296 -11.35 5.36 4.87
C THR A 296 -11.26 4.82 3.44
N TRP A 297 -11.78 3.62 3.25
CA TRP A 297 -12.07 3.04 1.93
C TRP A 297 -13.58 2.87 1.79
N ASP A 298 -14.17 3.42 0.74
CA ASP A 298 -15.61 3.37 0.49
C ASP A 298 -15.91 3.00 -0.94
N ASN A 299 -16.78 2.02 -1.14
CA ASN A 299 -17.19 1.54 -2.46
C ASN A 299 -15.99 1.15 -3.35
N CYS A 300 -14.98 0.50 -2.75
CA CYS A 300 -13.78 0.06 -3.45
C CYS A 300 -13.90 -1.39 -3.92
N TYR A 301 -13.00 -1.78 -4.82
CA TYR A 301 -12.86 -3.16 -5.29
C TYR A 301 -11.38 -3.52 -5.31
N ILE A 302 -11.00 -4.59 -4.62
CA ILE A 302 -9.63 -5.08 -4.61
C ILE A 302 -9.68 -6.58 -4.95
N GLY A 303 -9.15 -6.93 -6.13
CA GLY A 303 -9.13 -8.32 -6.58
C GLY A 303 -7.87 -8.69 -7.33
N THR A 304 -7.64 -9.99 -7.41
CA THR A 304 -6.55 -10.60 -8.20
C THR A 304 -5.15 -10.06 -7.86
N ILE A 305 -4.87 -9.93 -6.57
CA ILE A 305 -3.57 -9.51 -6.03
C ILE A 305 -2.70 -10.74 -5.74
N GLY A 306 -1.41 -10.62 -5.98
CA GLY A 306 -0.45 -11.70 -5.74
C GLY A 306 -0.10 -11.91 -4.26
N ASP A 307 -0.29 -10.92 -3.42
CA ASP A 307 0.00 -10.95 -1.99
C ASP A 307 -1.21 -10.42 -1.19
N ASP A 308 -1.03 -9.60 -0.15
CA ASP A 308 -2.12 -9.09 0.66
C ASP A 308 -2.97 -8.04 -0.10
N ALA A 309 -4.28 -8.20 -0.16
CA ALA A 309 -5.19 -7.16 -0.65
C ALA A 309 -5.09 -5.92 0.26
N PHE A 310 -5.03 -6.15 1.57
CA PHE A 310 -4.71 -5.18 2.59
C PHE A 310 -3.67 -5.75 3.55
N ASN A 311 -2.58 -5.02 3.76
CA ASN A 311 -1.64 -5.23 4.85
C ASN A 311 -1.73 -4.04 5.81
N LEU A 312 -2.52 -4.20 6.87
CA LEU A 312 -2.82 -3.18 7.87
C LEU A 312 -1.99 -3.46 9.12
N SER A 313 -0.73 -3.09 9.10
CA SER A 313 0.21 -3.37 10.18
C SER A 313 1.18 -2.20 10.44
N SER A 314 1.93 -2.27 11.52
CA SER A 314 3.00 -1.34 11.83
C SER A 314 4.34 -2.08 11.92
N VAL A 315 5.43 -1.36 11.74
CA VAL A 315 6.76 -1.92 11.89
C VAL A 315 7.14 -1.96 13.37
N THR A 316 7.62 -3.12 13.81
CA THR A 316 8.00 -3.37 15.20
C THR A 316 9.37 -2.78 15.52
N CYS A 317 9.50 -2.09 16.66
CA CYS A 317 10.77 -1.61 17.18
C CYS A 317 11.47 -2.71 17.98
N THR A 318 12.80 -2.59 18.12
CA THR A 318 13.63 -3.48 18.95
C THR A 318 14.21 -2.68 20.11
N VAL A 319 14.08 -3.19 21.33
CA VAL A 319 14.68 -2.57 22.51
C VAL A 319 16.21 -2.62 22.40
N ASP A 320 16.82 -1.45 22.41
CA ASP A 320 18.28 -1.30 22.55
C ASP A 320 18.68 -1.33 24.02
N SER A 321 18.00 -0.52 24.85
CA SER A 321 18.24 -0.49 26.29
C SER A 321 16.98 -0.09 27.07
N TYR A 322 16.91 -0.50 28.33
CA TYR A 322 15.85 -0.14 29.26
C TYR A 322 16.43 0.23 30.62
N ASN A 323 15.99 1.36 31.14
CA ASN A 323 16.31 1.79 32.50
C ASN A 323 15.06 1.67 33.38
N SER A 324 15.01 0.67 34.26
CA SER A 324 13.87 0.37 35.12
C SER A 324 13.60 1.49 36.13
N SER A 325 14.64 2.13 36.67
CA SER A 325 14.48 3.21 37.68
C SER A 325 13.82 4.46 37.08
N SER A 326 14.17 4.85 35.87
CA SER A 326 13.56 5.97 35.14
C SER A 326 12.38 5.54 34.27
N ARG A 327 12.22 4.25 34.04
CA ARG A 327 11.24 3.63 33.13
C ARG A 327 11.34 4.17 31.70
N ILE A 328 12.56 4.34 31.22
CA ILE A 328 12.86 4.80 29.87
C ILE A 328 13.28 3.62 29.02
N ILE A 329 12.56 3.43 27.90
CA ILE A 329 12.90 2.48 26.85
C ILE A 329 13.59 3.25 25.73
N ASN A 330 14.77 2.82 25.34
CA ASN A 330 15.46 3.24 24.13
C ASN A 330 15.34 2.12 23.11
N MET A 331 14.81 2.42 21.92
CA MET A 331 14.50 1.43 20.88
C MET A 331 15.14 1.82 19.57
N LEU A 332 15.71 0.83 18.91
CA LEU A 332 16.06 0.95 17.51
C LEU A 332 14.78 1.05 16.67
N PRO A 333 14.78 1.85 15.61
CA PRO A 333 13.66 1.88 14.67
C PRO A 333 13.49 0.49 14.02
N GLY A 334 12.33 0.23 13.44
CA GLY A 334 12.06 -1.01 12.75
C GLY A 334 12.95 -1.21 11.50
N GLU A 335 12.75 -2.30 10.79
CA GLU A 335 13.58 -2.71 9.64
C GLU A 335 13.74 -1.63 8.56
N ASP A 336 12.81 -0.69 8.48
CA ASP A 336 12.85 0.43 7.54
C ASP A 336 13.74 1.60 7.98
N GLY A 337 14.39 1.51 9.14
CA GLY A 337 15.30 2.52 9.67
C GLY A 337 14.64 3.86 10.05
N VAL A 338 13.30 3.91 10.09
CA VAL A 338 12.56 5.16 10.29
C VAL A 338 12.15 5.33 11.75
N THR A 339 12.45 6.49 12.33
CA THR A 339 11.97 6.87 13.67
C THR A 339 10.45 6.96 13.71
N ARG A 340 9.87 6.61 14.86
CA ARG A 340 8.42 6.64 15.07
C ARG A 340 7.99 8.06 15.44
N GLU A 341 7.35 8.73 14.52
CA GLU A 341 6.78 10.05 14.72
C GLU A 341 5.35 9.98 15.29
N GLY A 342 4.89 11.06 15.88
CA GLY A 342 3.53 11.22 16.35
C GLY A 342 3.15 10.42 17.60
N LEU A 343 4.11 9.79 18.27
CA LEU A 343 3.89 9.20 19.60
C LEU A 343 3.72 10.31 20.64
N SER A 344 2.79 10.12 21.58
CA SER A 344 2.48 11.09 22.61
C SER A 344 2.12 10.43 23.94
N ALA A 345 2.07 11.24 24.99
CA ALA A 345 1.60 10.78 26.31
C ALA A 345 0.18 10.19 26.20
N GLY A 346 -0.02 9.05 26.81
CA GLY A 346 -1.25 8.29 26.79
C GLY A 346 -1.33 7.20 25.71
N ASP A 347 -0.45 7.22 24.69
CA ASP A 347 -0.41 6.16 23.70
C ASP A 347 -0.01 4.83 24.35
N GLU A 348 -0.63 3.76 23.90
CA GLU A 348 -0.39 2.41 24.41
C GLU A 348 0.68 1.69 23.59
N LEU A 349 1.53 0.95 24.29
CA LEU A 349 2.51 0.05 23.69
C LEU A 349 2.43 -1.35 24.32
N VAL A 350 2.93 -2.32 23.58
CA VAL A 350 3.08 -3.70 24.02
C VAL A 350 4.54 -4.14 23.82
N VAL A 351 5.07 -4.83 24.83
CA VAL A 351 6.44 -5.37 24.82
C VAL A 351 6.38 -6.89 24.86
N TYR A 352 7.17 -7.53 24.06
CA TYR A 352 7.27 -8.99 24.02
C TYR A 352 8.68 -9.49 23.80
N ASN A 353 8.97 -10.64 24.39
CA ASN A 353 10.25 -11.30 24.28
C ASN A 353 10.44 -11.86 22.87
N LYS A 354 11.51 -11.44 22.22
CA LYS A 354 11.79 -11.83 20.81
C LYS A 354 12.01 -13.32 20.62
N THR A 355 12.51 -14.01 21.64
CA THR A 355 12.90 -15.43 21.55
C THR A 355 11.74 -16.36 21.89
N SER A 356 11.02 -16.06 22.96
CA SER A 356 9.93 -16.89 23.46
C SER A 356 8.56 -16.48 22.91
N GLY A 357 8.42 -15.26 22.36
CA GLY A 357 7.13 -14.66 22.00
C GLY A 357 6.23 -14.38 23.20
N LYS A 358 6.74 -14.48 24.41
CA LYS A 358 5.95 -14.20 25.62
C LYS A 358 5.71 -12.72 25.79
N LEU A 359 4.51 -12.39 26.24
CA LEU A 359 4.17 -11.03 26.63
C LEU A 359 5.02 -10.61 27.83
N VAL A 360 5.83 -9.56 27.68
CA VAL A 360 6.52 -8.90 28.80
C VAL A 360 5.55 -7.97 29.51
N GLY A 361 4.77 -7.20 28.79
CA GLY A 361 3.72 -6.36 29.35
C GLY A 361 3.18 -5.30 28.40
N GLU A 362 2.14 -4.63 28.85
CA GLU A 362 1.56 -3.44 28.21
C GLU A 362 1.78 -2.22 29.11
N ALA A 363 2.03 -1.06 28.50
CA ALA A 363 2.24 0.19 29.22
C ALA A 363 1.69 1.37 28.41
N LYS A 364 1.57 2.53 29.07
CA LYS A 364 1.28 3.81 28.43
C LYS A 364 2.50 4.69 28.41
N ILE A 365 2.65 5.44 27.32
CA ILE A 365 3.68 6.46 27.22
C ILE A 365 3.36 7.62 28.17
N VAL A 366 4.31 8.00 28.99
CA VAL A 366 4.23 9.19 29.86
C VAL A 366 4.80 10.40 29.11
N SER A 367 5.89 10.20 28.40
CA SER A 367 6.54 11.22 27.59
C SER A 367 7.41 10.59 26.52
N THR A 368 7.62 11.31 25.43
CA THR A 368 8.61 11.01 24.40
C THR A 368 9.87 11.84 24.63
N ILE A 369 11.01 11.30 24.25
CA ILE A 369 12.30 11.98 24.32
C ILE A 369 12.84 12.08 22.89
N ASN A 370 13.19 13.30 22.48
CA ASN A 370 13.71 13.51 21.13
C ASN A 370 15.05 12.81 20.94
N SER A 371 15.14 12.05 19.86
CA SER A 371 16.37 11.39 19.42
C SER A 371 16.40 11.45 17.88
N SER A 372 17.60 11.62 17.32
CA SER A 372 17.78 11.70 15.87
C SER A 372 17.72 10.34 15.17
N SER A 373 17.93 9.25 15.91
CA SER A 373 18.06 7.91 15.35
C SER A 373 17.20 6.86 16.03
N ASN A 374 16.83 7.06 17.29
CA ASN A 374 16.13 6.08 18.10
C ASN A 374 14.73 6.56 18.50
N VAL A 375 13.89 5.60 18.86
CA VAL A 375 12.58 5.87 19.48
C VAL A 375 12.75 5.76 20.98
N VAL A 376 12.63 6.87 21.72
CA VAL A 376 12.85 6.90 23.17
C VAL A 376 11.58 7.36 23.88
N VAL A 377 11.07 6.52 24.78
CA VAL A 377 9.85 6.82 25.53
C VAL A 377 10.00 6.50 27.02
N LYS A 378 9.35 7.30 27.85
CA LYS A 378 9.12 6.97 29.26
C LYS A 378 7.76 6.33 29.41
N ILE A 379 7.66 5.20 30.14
CA ILE A 379 6.43 4.47 30.36
C ILE A 379 5.89 4.63 31.79
N ASP A 380 4.58 4.37 31.99
CA ASP A 380 3.86 4.60 33.24
C ASP A 380 4.18 3.58 34.35
N ARG A 381 4.73 2.43 33.96
CA ARG A 381 5.04 1.33 34.91
C ARG A 381 6.36 0.66 34.57
N ASP A 382 6.93 -0.03 35.56
CA ASP A 382 8.09 -0.88 35.34
C ASP A 382 7.67 -2.21 34.71
N LEU A 383 8.45 -2.70 33.75
CA LEU A 383 8.28 -3.98 33.09
C LEU A 383 9.62 -4.71 33.06
N ALA A 384 9.59 -6.05 33.02
CA ALA A 384 10.81 -6.89 32.94
C ALA A 384 11.40 -6.88 31.51
N ILE A 385 11.68 -5.69 30.99
CA ILE A 385 12.16 -5.48 29.63
C ILE A 385 13.68 -5.79 29.56
N THR A 386 14.09 -6.47 28.49
CA THR A 386 15.49 -6.78 28.19
C THR A 386 15.87 -6.29 26.78
N PRO A 387 17.17 -5.99 26.54
CA PRO A 387 17.64 -5.65 25.21
C PRO A 387 17.31 -6.75 24.18
N GLY A 388 16.80 -6.33 23.03
CA GLY A 388 16.35 -7.20 21.98
C GLY A 388 14.85 -7.54 22.02
N ASP A 389 14.14 -7.25 23.11
CA ASP A 389 12.69 -7.39 23.14
C ASP A 389 12.02 -6.51 22.07
N LYS A 390 10.82 -6.86 21.68
CA LYS A 390 10.07 -6.20 20.61
C LYS A 390 8.99 -5.30 21.17
N VAL A 391 8.79 -4.15 20.54
CA VAL A 391 7.82 -3.16 20.98
C VAL A 391 6.96 -2.72 19.79
N ASP A 392 5.65 -2.80 19.97
CA ASP A 392 4.64 -2.27 19.05
C ASP A 392 3.81 -1.19 19.73
N PHE A 393 3.33 -0.25 18.91
CA PHE A 393 2.51 0.86 19.34
C PHE A 393 1.13 0.78 18.73
N TYR A 394 0.08 0.90 19.57
CA TYR A 394 -1.32 0.91 19.11
C TYR A 394 -1.77 2.25 18.51
N ARG A 395 -0.87 3.21 18.43
CA ARG A 395 -1.11 4.53 17.86
C ARG A 395 -1.31 4.50 16.34
N TYR A 396 -0.58 3.60 15.66
CA TYR A 396 -0.50 3.60 14.20
C TYR A 396 -1.62 2.79 13.54
N ASN A 397 -2.05 3.23 12.38
CA ASN A 397 -3.13 2.65 11.56
C ASN A 397 -4.44 2.47 12.35
N LYS A 398 -4.69 3.32 13.31
CA LYS A 398 -5.80 3.20 14.26
C LYS A 398 -7.12 3.63 13.64
N ASP A 399 -8.19 2.92 14.00
CA ASP A 399 -9.58 3.29 13.75
C ASP A 399 -9.91 3.52 12.25
N TYR A 400 -9.27 2.75 11.37
CA TYR A 400 -9.62 2.76 9.95
C TYR A 400 -11.05 2.26 9.72
N VAL A 401 -11.66 2.69 8.60
CA VAL A 401 -12.97 2.23 8.15
C VAL A 401 -12.89 1.76 6.71
N ILE A 402 -13.21 0.49 6.47
CA ILE A 402 -13.37 -0.09 5.14
C ILE A 402 -14.85 -0.47 4.99
N LYS A 403 -15.54 0.14 4.03
CA LYS A 403 -16.99 -0.09 3.88
C LYS A 403 -17.42 -0.24 2.44
N ASN A 404 -18.53 -0.97 2.23
CA ASN A 404 -19.13 -1.18 0.92
C ASN A 404 -18.12 -1.71 -0.12
N THR A 405 -17.14 -2.51 0.30
CA THR A 405 -15.95 -2.86 -0.48
C THR A 405 -15.92 -4.36 -0.76
N TYR A 406 -15.57 -4.70 -2.01
CA TYR A 406 -15.25 -6.08 -2.39
C TYR A 406 -13.75 -6.32 -2.22
N ILE A 407 -13.39 -7.43 -1.56
CA ILE A 407 -12.02 -7.77 -1.20
C ILE A 407 -11.74 -9.22 -1.58
N GLU A 408 -10.75 -9.43 -2.46
CA GLU A 408 -10.31 -10.75 -2.90
C GLU A 408 -8.82 -10.94 -2.60
N GLY A 409 -8.45 -12.14 -2.17
CA GLY A 409 -7.06 -12.50 -1.88
C GLY A 409 -6.81 -12.74 -0.40
N THR A 410 -5.71 -12.23 0.14
CA THR A 410 -5.38 -12.30 1.56
C THR A 410 -5.56 -10.94 2.22
N VAL A 411 -5.92 -10.93 3.50
CA VAL A 411 -6.09 -9.72 4.28
C VAL A 411 -5.35 -9.87 5.59
N ARG A 412 -4.35 -9.02 5.81
CA ARG A 412 -3.58 -9.00 7.05
C ARG A 412 -4.04 -7.83 7.92
N VAL A 413 -4.55 -8.13 9.10
CA VAL A 413 -5.11 -7.15 10.02
C VAL A 413 -4.41 -7.22 11.36
N ARG A 414 -3.73 -6.14 11.71
CA ARG A 414 -3.03 -5.99 13.01
C ARG A 414 -3.57 -4.81 13.81
N SER A 415 -4.02 -3.78 13.15
CA SER A 415 -4.44 -2.52 13.75
C SER A 415 -5.94 -2.46 13.99
N SER A 416 -6.38 -1.63 14.94
CA SER A 416 -7.80 -1.44 15.25
C SER A 416 -8.56 -0.78 14.10
N GLY A 417 -9.78 -1.26 13.83
CA GLY A 417 -10.61 -0.69 12.78
C GLY A 417 -11.90 -1.46 12.51
N THR A 418 -12.59 -1.03 11.47
CA THR A 418 -13.91 -1.56 11.14
C THR A 418 -14.03 -1.90 9.65
N PHE A 419 -14.51 -3.10 9.37
CA PHE A 419 -15.03 -3.51 8.08
C PHE A 419 -16.57 -3.50 8.15
N GLN A 420 -17.22 -2.74 7.28
CA GLN A 420 -18.69 -2.60 7.30
C GLN A 420 -19.27 -2.88 5.91
N ASN A 421 -20.24 -3.78 5.84
CA ASN A 421 -20.93 -4.11 4.58
C ASN A 421 -19.94 -4.48 3.47
N CYS A 422 -18.90 -5.26 3.80
CA CYS A 422 -17.87 -5.71 2.86
C CYS A 422 -18.17 -7.12 2.36
N GLN A 423 -17.75 -7.41 1.15
CA GLN A 423 -17.79 -8.75 0.55
C GLN A 423 -16.36 -9.30 0.44
N PHE A 424 -16.09 -10.39 1.12
CA PHE A 424 -14.80 -11.05 1.11
C PHE A 424 -14.86 -12.34 0.27
N ASN A 425 -14.01 -12.42 -0.75
CA ASN A 425 -13.71 -13.65 -1.47
C ASN A 425 -12.23 -13.98 -1.24
N VAL A 426 -11.91 -14.59 -0.11
CA VAL A 426 -10.56 -14.59 0.42
C VAL A 426 -9.97 -15.99 0.58
N PHE A 427 -8.65 -16.06 0.43
CA PHE A 427 -7.87 -17.20 0.87
C PHE A 427 -7.74 -17.19 2.40
N TRP A 428 -7.42 -16.03 2.98
CA TRP A 428 -7.35 -15.80 4.43
C TRP A 428 -7.68 -14.38 4.82
N VAL A 429 -8.34 -14.23 5.95
CA VAL A 429 -8.33 -13.03 6.79
C VAL A 429 -7.50 -13.36 8.02
N ASN A 430 -6.30 -12.80 8.10
CA ASN A 430 -5.34 -13.08 9.16
C ASN A 430 -5.35 -11.99 10.24
N ILE A 431 -5.95 -12.33 11.38
CA ILE A 431 -5.93 -11.55 12.61
C ILE A 431 -5.04 -12.29 13.58
N GLU A 432 -3.75 -12.21 13.40
CA GLU A 432 -2.79 -12.97 14.18
C GLU A 432 -1.61 -12.12 14.63
N ASN A 433 -1.02 -12.52 15.74
CA ASN A 433 0.27 -12.02 16.15
C ASN A 433 1.33 -12.71 15.30
N ASP A 434 2.04 -11.94 14.48
CA ASP A 434 3.02 -12.45 13.53
C ASP A 434 4.44 -12.06 13.93
N GLY A 435 5.10 -12.96 14.65
CA GLY A 435 6.50 -12.79 15.00
C GLY A 435 7.50 -13.08 13.88
N TYR A 436 7.05 -13.62 12.75
CA TYR A 436 7.93 -13.93 11.63
C TYR A 436 8.44 -12.65 10.95
N TYR A 437 7.50 -11.78 10.57
CA TYR A 437 7.82 -10.52 9.89
C TYR A 437 7.95 -9.34 10.85
N TRP A 438 7.63 -9.53 12.14
CA TRP A 438 7.58 -8.45 13.11
C TRP A 438 6.68 -7.29 12.67
N GLU A 439 5.50 -7.65 12.15
CA GLU A 439 4.46 -6.72 11.75
C GLU A 439 3.37 -6.66 12.82
N GLY A 440 3.45 -5.62 13.64
CA GLY A 440 2.55 -5.43 14.75
C GLY A 440 1.40 -4.46 14.46
N PRO A 441 0.69 -4.04 15.49
CA PRO A 441 0.70 -4.55 16.86
C PRO A 441 -0.08 -5.87 17.00
N VAL A 442 -0.10 -6.44 18.21
CA VAL A 442 -1.03 -7.55 18.51
C VAL A 442 -2.45 -7.07 18.24
N PRO A 443 -3.24 -7.79 17.43
CA PRO A 443 -4.56 -7.33 17.03
C PRO A 443 -5.54 -7.12 18.19
N LYS A 444 -6.18 -5.96 18.22
CA LYS A 444 -7.27 -5.67 19.16
C LYS A 444 -8.28 -4.67 18.58
N ASN A 445 -9.51 -4.71 19.04
CA ASN A 445 -10.58 -3.78 18.68
C ASN A 445 -10.84 -3.75 17.17
N ILE A 446 -11.09 -4.92 16.59
CA ILE A 446 -11.39 -5.07 15.17
C ILE A 446 -12.83 -5.55 15.02
N THR A 447 -13.62 -4.83 14.25
CA THR A 447 -15.04 -5.13 14.03
C THR A 447 -15.33 -5.43 12.57
N PHE A 448 -16.00 -6.54 12.32
CA PHE A 448 -16.64 -6.88 11.06
C PHE A 448 -18.15 -6.78 11.23
N SER A 449 -18.80 -5.83 10.55
CA SER A 449 -20.23 -5.59 10.64
C SER A 449 -20.90 -5.81 9.31
N LYS A 450 -21.91 -6.69 9.26
CA LYS A 450 -22.70 -7.01 8.06
C LYS A 450 -21.82 -7.41 6.86
N CYS A 451 -20.75 -8.14 7.11
CA CYS A 451 -19.84 -8.63 6.07
C CYS A 451 -20.24 -10.03 5.61
N THR A 452 -19.98 -10.32 4.35
CA THR A 452 -20.15 -11.66 3.77
C THR A 452 -18.79 -12.23 3.42
N PHE A 453 -18.55 -13.48 3.83
CA PHE A 453 -17.30 -14.19 3.58
C PHE A 453 -17.55 -15.41 2.68
N THR A 454 -16.69 -15.53 1.66
CA THR A 454 -16.61 -16.70 0.78
C THR A 454 -15.13 -16.95 0.44
N THR A 455 -14.86 -18.07 -0.21
CA THR A 455 -13.50 -18.43 -0.64
C THR A 455 -13.49 -18.98 -2.06
N PRO A 456 -12.43 -18.70 -2.83
CA PRO A 456 -12.23 -19.35 -4.13
C PRO A 456 -11.82 -20.84 -4.00
N TYR A 457 -11.40 -21.32 -2.83
CA TYR A 457 -11.05 -22.73 -2.63
C TYR A 457 -12.23 -23.66 -2.97
N SER A 458 -11.91 -24.83 -3.53
CA SER A 458 -12.92 -25.82 -3.90
C SER A 458 -13.62 -26.47 -2.70
N LYS A 459 -12.98 -26.47 -1.53
CA LYS A 459 -13.49 -27.03 -0.28
C LYS A 459 -13.72 -25.93 0.75
N ASP A 460 -14.66 -26.18 1.67
CA ASP A 460 -14.78 -25.37 2.86
C ASP A 460 -13.55 -25.56 3.74
N THR A 461 -12.88 -24.46 4.03
CA THR A 461 -11.69 -24.38 4.87
C THR A 461 -11.81 -23.21 5.82
N ALA A 462 -11.05 -23.21 6.90
CA ALA A 462 -10.92 -22.04 7.75
C ALA A 462 -10.25 -20.91 6.95
N ILE A 463 -10.97 -19.82 6.75
CA ILE A 463 -10.52 -18.66 5.99
C ILE A 463 -10.41 -17.39 6.85
N PHE A 464 -10.97 -17.45 8.06
CA PHE A 464 -10.94 -16.34 9.02
C PHE A 464 -10.16 -16.82 10.24
N ASN A 465 -8.90 -16.39 10.35
CA ASN A 465 -7.98 -16.83 11.38
C ASN A 465 -7.82 -15.76 12.46
N VAL A 466 -8.14 -16.14 13.70
CA VAL A 466 -7.82 -15.36 14.89
C VAL A 466 -6.86 -16.19 15.75
N ALA A 467 -5.57 -15.97 15.56
CA ALA A 467 -4.56 -16.86 16.07
C ALA A 467 -3.31 -16.15 16.53
N THR A 468 -2.43 -16.91 17.17
CA THR A 468 -1.03 -16.52 17.39
C THR A 468 -0.15 -17.37 16.49
N ASN A 469 0.63 -16.73 15.64
CA ASN A 469 1.63 -17.41 14.84
C ASN A 469 2.80 -17.83 15.74
N THR A 470 2.91 -19.13 15.97
CA THR A 470 3.93 -19.71 16.86
C THR A 470 5.16 -20.25 16.15
N SER A 471 5.25 -20.09 14.83
CA SER A 471 6.34 -20.70 14.04
C SER A 471 7.74 -20.29 14.49
N ASN A 472 7.87 -19.12 15.11
CA ASN A 472 9.12 -18.60 15.63
C ASN A 472 9.19 -18.52 17.17
N TYR A 473 8.16 -19.07 17.86
CA TYR A 473 8.07 -19.00 19.32
C TYR A 473 7.98 -20.39 19.95
N THR A 474 8.60 -20.54 21.09
CA THR A 474 8.47 -21.77 21.91
C THR A 474 7.15 -21.80 22.70
N ALA A 475 6.61 -20.63 23.04
CA ALA A 475 5.31 -20.48 23.72
C ALA A 475 4.83 -19.04 23.56
N ALA A 476 3.90 -18.81 22.67
CA ALA A 476 3.32 -17.48 22.48
C ALA A 476 2.12 -17.30 23.44
N GLU A 477 2.14 -16.24 24.21
CA GLU A 477 1.04 -15.84 25.11
C GLU A 477 0.25 -14.65 24.55
N TYR A 478 0.54 -14.25 23.32
CA TYR A 478 -0.18 -13.17 22.65
C TYR A 478 -1.58 -13.59 22.30
N LYS A 479 -2.52 -12.83 22.75
CA LYS A 479 -3.94 -13.07 22.46
C LYS A 479 -4.52 -11.84 21.77
N CYS A 480 -5.07 -12.04 20.60
CA CYS A 480 -5.94 -11.05 19.98
C CYS A 480 -7.09 -10.72 20.93
N LYS A 481 -7.47 -9.45 21.03
CA LYS A 481 -8.50 -8.98 21.98
C LYS A 481 -9.61 -8.24 21.24
N ASN A 482 -10.85 -8.47 21.66
CA ASN A 482 -12.03 -7.74 21.17
C ASN A 482 -12.15 -7.76 19.65
N ILE A 483 -12.22 -8.97 19.08
CA ILE A 483 -12.51 -9.23 17.67
C ILE A 483 -14.01 -9.54 17.58
N VAL A 484 -14.74 -8.70 16.84
CA VAL A 484 -16.21 -8.74 16.79
C VAL A 484 -16.68 -9.01 15.36
N LEU A 485 -17.52 -10.04 15.20
CA LEU A 485 -18.29 -10.31 13.99
C LEU A 485 -19.78 -10.06 14.30
N SER A 486 -20.38 -9.04 13.70
CA SER A 486 -21.78 -8.67 13.95
C SER A 486 -22.58 -8.69 12.64
N GLY A 487 -23.60 -9.55 12.58
CA GLY A 487 -24.43 -9.71 11.40
C GLY A 487 -23.68 -10.20 10.15
N CYS A 488 -22.59 -10.93 10.35
CA CYS A 488 -21.78 -11.50 9.27
C CYS A 488 -22.31 -12.85 8.80
N THR A 489 -22.06 -13.17 7.54
CA THR A 489 -22.46 -14.44 6.90
C THR A 489 -21.26 -15.11 6.25
N PHE A 490 -21.09 -16.39 6.49
CA PHE A 490 -20.16 -17.27 5.76
C PHE A 490 -20.96 -18.08 4.74
N THR A 491 -20.78 -17.81 3.46
CA THR A 491 -21.44 -18.57 2.39
C THR A 491 -20.60 -19.77 1.97
N LYS A 492 -19.29 -19.69 2.19
CA LYS A 492 -18.33 -20.77 2.01
C LYS A 492 -17.08 -20.45 2.83
N GLY A 493 -16.46 -21.49 3.40
CA GLY A 493 -15.39 -21.34 4.37
C GLY A 493 -15.90 -21.08 5.78
N THR A 494 -15.01 -21.17 6.76
CA THR A 494 -15.31 -21.08 8.21
C THR A 494 -14.27 -20.21 8.94
N ILE A 495 -14.50 -20.05 10.25
CA ILE A 495 -13.54 -19.46 11.20
C ILE A 495 -12.58 -20.55 11.66
#